data_0fcc54e1da9df9926af2d82f54837869
#
_entry.id   0fcc54e1da9df9926af2d82f54837869
#
_cell.length_a   1.000
_cell.length_b   1.000
_cell.length_c   1.000
_cell.angle_alpha   90.00
_cell.angle_beta   90.00
_cell.angle_gamma   90.00
#
_symmetry.space_group_name_H-M   'P 1'
#
loop_
_entity.id
_entity.type
_entity.pdbx_description
1 polymer ?
#
loop_
_entity_poly.entity_id
_entity_poly.type
_entity_poly.pdbx_seq_one_letter_code
_entity_poly.pdbx_strand_id
1 'polypeptide(L)'
;MAQLICEHLSLGYEGSEILHDLNFSVDAGDYLCIVGENGSGKSTLMKAILGLLPPLAGKVRTGDGLKRNEIGYLPQQTIVQRDFPASVREIVLSGCQGRCGLRPFYNRAEKALADRNIERMGLSDLQKRCYRDLSGGQQQRVLLARALCATQKLLLLDEPVSGLDPVVTAEMYRLIESLNREGTTIVMISHDIDAAVRYASHVLHIGKTVFFGTKAAYRQSAPYRRFFEGGDAA
;
A
#
# COMPACT_ATOMS: atom_id res chain seq x y z
N MET A 1 -12.85 -13.50 -6.03
CA MET A 1 -11.74 -14.32 -6.59
C MET A 1 -10.42 -13.70 -6.21
N ALA A 2 -9.40 -14.56 -5.98
CA ALA A 2 -8.10 -14.07 -5.52
C ALA A 2 -7.42 -13.20 -6.58
N GLN A 3 -7.07 -11.97 -6.19
CA GLN A 3 -6.30 -11.03 -7.00
C GLN A 3 -4.79 -11.15 -6.75
N LEU A 4 -4.39 -11.55 -5.54
CA LEU A 4 -3.00 -11.77 -5.16
C LEU A 4 -2.90 -13.11 -4.44
N ILE A 5 -1.91 -13.93 -4.83
CA ILE A 5 -1.69 -15.25 -4.25
C ILE A 5 -0.19 -15.42 -4.01
N CYS A 6 0.18 -15.70 -2.75
CA CYS A 6 1.54 -16.05 -2.36
C CYS A 6 1.55 -17.52 -1.91
N GLU A 7 2.35 -18.34 -2.59
CA GLU A 7 2.45 -19.79 -2.36
C GLU A 7 3.87 -20.17 -2.02
N HIS A 8 4.06 -20.75 -0.83
CA HIS A 8 5.36 -21.21 -0.29
C HIS A 8 6.46 -20.16 -0.46
N LEU A 9 6.11 -18.89 -0.22
CA LEU A 9 6.96 -17.76 -0.54
C LEU A 9 8.06 -17.58 0.50
N SER A 10 9.32 -17.75 0.09
CA SER A 10 10.51 -17.41 0.88
C SER A 10 11.24 -16.23 0.25
N LEU A 11 11.60 -15.24 1.06
CA LEU A 11 12.22 -13.99 0.63
C LEU A 11 13.47 -13.68 1.47
N GLY A 12 14.46 -13.06 0.83
CA GLY A 12 15.69 -12.65 1.51
C GLY A 12 16.65 -11.91 0.57
N TYR A 13 17.82 -11.58 1.08
CA TYR A 13 18.91 -10.92 0.36
C TYR A 13 20.23 -11.69 0.56
N GLU A 14 21.02 -11.83 -0.50
CA GLU A 14 22.40 -12.37 -0.44
C GLU A 14 22.55 -13.68 0.36
N GLY A 15 21.57 -14.59 0.21
CA GLY A 15 21.57 -15.89 0.91
C GLY A 15 21.05 -15.86 2.36
N SER A 16 20.64 -14.70 2.88
CA SER A 16 19.97 -14.59 4.17
C SER A 16 18.45 -14.58 3.95
N GLU A 17 17.77 -15.62 4.43
CA GLU A 17 16.32 -15.71 4.39
C GLU A 17 15.70 -14.85 5.49
N ILE A 18 14.73 -13.98 5.12
CA ILE A 18 14.03 -13.07 6.03
C ILE A 18 12.60 -13.58 6.28
N LEU A 19 11.96 -14.07 5.25
CA LEU A 19 10.61 -14.66 5.31
C LEU A 19 10.67 -16.08 4.77
N HIS A 20 10.08 -17.01 5.52
CA HIS A 20 10.07 -18.43 5.20
C HIS A 20 8.64 -18.94 5.00
N ASP A 21 8.41 -19.69 3.92
CA ASP A 21 7.18 -20.43 3.61
C ASP A 21 5.87 -19.67 3.83
N LEU A 22 5.83 -18.41 3.38
CA LEU A 22 4.66 -17.56 3.55
C LEU A 22 3.55 -17.96 2.57
N ASN A 23 2.37 -18.23 3.11
CA ASN A 23 1.19 -18.64 2.34
C ASN A 23 0.00 -17.74 2.68
N PHE A 24 -0.52 -16.99 1.68
CA PHE A 24 -1.75 -16.18 1.84
C PHE A 24 -2.33 -15.79 0.48
N SER A 25 -3.59 -15.40 0.49
CA SER A 25 -4.26 -14.83 -0.68
C SER A 25 -5.09 -13.61 -0.29
N VAL A 26 -5.30 -12.73 -1.27
CA VAL A 26 -6.12 -11.52 -1.13
C VAL A 26 -7.17 -11.55 -2.23
N ASP A 27 -8.42 -11.56 -1.85
CA ASP A 27 -9.55 -11.54 -2.77
C ASP A 27 -9.89 -10.11 -3.22
N ALA A 28 -10.63 -9.99 -4.33
CA ALA A 28 -11.13 -8.72 -4.80
C ALA A 28 -12.00 -8.04 -3.73
N GLY A 29 -11.71 -6.78 -3.42
CA GLY A 29 -12.40 -6.00 -2.39
C GLY A 29 -11.89 -6.24 -0.96
N ASP A 30 -10.93 -7.12 -0.74
CA ASP A 30 -10.30 -7.28 0.57
C ASP A 30 -9.52 -6.01 0.99
N TYR A 31 -9.45 -5.83 2.30
CA TYR A 31 -8.52 -4.91 2.93
C TYR A 31 -7.57 -5.72 3.82
N LEU A 32 -6.41 -6.09 3.26
CA LEU A 32 -5.35 -6.76 4.01
C LEU A 32 -4.44 -5.74 4.68
N CYS A 33 -4.28 -5.84 6.00
CA CYS A 33 -3.26 -5.09 6.72
C CYS A 33 -2.08 -6.01 7.10
N ILE A 34 -0.87 -5.61 6.71
CA ILE A 34 0.38 -6.31 7.05
C ILE A 34 1.00 -5.57 8.24
N VAL A 35 1.14 -6.27 9.35
CA VAL A 35 1.69 -5.75 10.61
C VAL A 35 2.88 -6.58 11.08
N GLY A 36 3.67 -6.03 11.99
CA GLY A 36 4.82 -6.71 12.58
C GLY A 36 5.94 -5.75 12.94
N GLU A 37 6.95 -6.24 13.64
CA GLU A 37 8.10 -5.45 14.11
C GLU A 37 8.93 -4.86 12.96
N ASN A 38 9.74 -3.84 13.27
CA ASN A 38 10.70 -3.31 12.30
C ASN A 38 11.72 -4.40 11.91
N GLY A 39 12.06 -4.47 10.63
CA GLY A 39 12.97 -5.50 10.11
C GLY A 39 12.34 -6.88 9.89
N SER A 40 11.04 -7.08 10.18
CA SER A 40 10.38 -8.39 10.01
C SER A 40 10.17 -8.83 8.55
N GLY A 41 10.51 -7.98 7.56
CA GLY A 41 10.39 -8.34 6.13
C GLY A 41 9.15 -7.79 5.43
N LYS A 42 8.36 -6.92 6.04
CA LYS A 42 7.14 -6.32 5.43
C LYS A 42 7.43 -5.61 4.11
N SER A 43 8.41 -4.72 4.08
CA SER A 43 8.81 -4.00 2.85
C SER A 43 9.49 -4.92 1.83
N THR A 44 10.14 -6.01 2.29
CA THR A 44 10.67 -7.06 1.42
C THR A 44 9.55 -7.81 0.71
N LEU A 45 8.48 -8.15 1.44
CA LEU A 45 7.27 -8.75 0.87
C LEU A 45 6.62 -7.80 -0.15
N MET A 46 6.51 -6.52 0.16
CA MET A 46 5.95 -5.52 -0.77
C MET A 46 6.75 -5.46 -2.07
N LYS A 47 8.10 -5.46 -2.00
CA LYS A 47 8.97 -5.51 -3.19
C LYS A 47 8.76 -6.78 -4.01
N ALA A 48 8.57 -7.93 -3.36
CA ALA A 48 8.31 -9.19 -4.07
C ALA A 48 6.93 -9.17 -4.76
N ILE A 49 5.90 -8.63 -4.14
CA ILE A 49 4.57 -8.46 -4.75
C ILE A 49 4.65 -7.56 -5.99
N LEU A 50 5.43 -6.48 -5.92
CA LEU A 50 5.69 -5.58 -7.06
C LEU A 50 6.58 -6.20 -8.15
N GLY A 51 7.19 -7.35 -7.88
CA GLY A 51 8.16 -7.99 -8.80
C GLY A 51 9.52 -7.28 -8.84
N LEU A 52 9.84 -6.46 -7.85
CA LEU A 52 11.11 -5.76 -7.69
C LEU A 52 12.17 -6.62 -6.99
N LEU A 53 11.75 -7.70 -6.33
CA LEU A 53 12.61 -8.67 -5.68
C LEU A 53 12.16 -10.08 -6.09
N PRO A 54 13.04 -10.90 -6.70
CA PRO A 54 12.69 -12.29 -7.00
C PRO A 54 12.64 -13.11 -5.70
N PRO A 55 11.67 -14.04 -5.55
CA PRO A 55 11.62 -14.96 -4.43
C PRO A 55 12.84 -15.90 -4.41
N LEU A 56 13.29 -16.31 -3.21
CA LEU A 56 14.24 -17.40 -3.02
C LEU A 56 13.59 -18.76 -3.28
N ALA A 57 12.32 -18.91 -2.86
CA ALA A 57 11.47 -20.06 -3.13
C ALA A 57 10.00 -19.63 -3.22
N GLY A 58 9.17 -20.52 -3.80
CA GLY A 58 7.74 -20.23 -3.98
C GLY A 58 7.45 -19.22 -5.09
N LYS A 59 6.29 -18.60 -5.04
CA LYS A 59 5.87 -17.66 -6.08
C LYS A 59 4.81 -16.67 -5.61
N VAL A 60 4.81 -15.50 -6.26
CA VAL A 60 3.75 -14.50 -6.20
C VAL A 60 3.02 -14.48 -7.53
N ARG A 61 1.71 -14.71 -7.50
CA ARG A 61 0.83 -14.67 -8.68
C ARG A 61 -0.25 -13.62 -8.52
N THR A 62 -0.60 -13.00 -9.64
CA THR A 62 -1.81 -12.18 -9.76
C THR A 62 -2.91 -13.03 -10.41
N GLY A 63 -4.14 -12.89 -9.92
CA GLY A 63 -5.32 -13.57 -10.44
C GLY A 63 -6.44 -12.57 -10.77
N ASP A 64 -7.63 -13.06 -11.07
CA ASP A 64 -8.83 -12.27 -11.36
C ASP A 64 -8.61 -11.17 -12.43
N GLY A 65 -7.78 -11.47 -13.45
CA GLY A 65 -7.46 -10.54 -14.52
C GLY A 65 -6.64 -9.31 -14.08
N LEU A 66 -6.04 -9.33 -12.88
CA LEU A 66 -5.11 -8.30 -12.43
C LEU A 66 -3.75 -8.49 -13.12
N LYS A 67 -3.26 -7.48 -13.81
CA LYS A 67 -1.91 -7.44 -14.35
C LYS A 67 -0.98 -6.73 -13.36
N ARG A 68 0.31 -7.11 -13.33
CA ARG A 68 1.29 -6.46 -12.43
C ARG A 68 1.41 -4.96 -12.64
N ASN A 69 1.31 -4.48 -13.87
CA ASN A 69 1.32 -3.04 -14.19
C ASN A 69 0.00 -2.31 -13.85
N GLU A 70 -0.99 -3.03 -13.35
CA GLU A 70 -2.27 -2.49 -12.83
C GLU A 70 -2.29 -2.45 -11.31
N ILE A 71 -1.17 -2.69 -10.63
CA ILE A 71 -1.01 -2.50 -9.19
C ILE A 71 -0.59 -1.06 -8.93
N GLY A 72 -1.39 -0.33 -8.18
CA GLY A 72 -1.04 1.00 -7.70
C GLY A 72 -0.16 0.92 -6.46
N TYR A 73 0.93 1.66 -6.43
CA TYR A 73 1.85 1.64 -5.30
C TYR A 73 2.08 3.03 -4.72
N LEU A 74 1.85 3.14 -3.42
CA LEU A 74 2.23 4.29 -2.61
C LEU A 74 3.40 3.86 -1.72
N PRO A 75 4.63 4.29 -2.04
CA PRO A 75 5.82 3.96 -1.25
C PRO A 75 5.87 4.75 0.05
N GLN A 76 6.60 4.21 1.03
CA GLN A 76 7.01 4.98 2.20
C GLN A 76 7.80 6.23 1.75
N GLN A 77 7.39 7.39 2.24
CA GLN A 77 8.00 8.66 1.83
C GLN A 77 9.40 8.84 2.41
N THR A 78 10.37 9.10 1.54
CA THR A 78 11.71 9.54 1.93
C THR A 78 11.84 11.07 1.92
N ILE A 79 12.82 11.62 2.64
CA ILE A 79 13.10 13.07 2.68
C ILE A 79 13.35 13.61 1.27
N VAL A 80 14.09 12.89 0.44
CA VAL A 80 14.41 13.29 -0.96
C VAL A 80 13.15 13.38 -1.82
N GLN A 81 12.18 12.48 -1.60
CA GLN A 81 10.93 12.51 -2.35
C GLN A 81 10.04 13.70 -1.97
N ARG A 82 10.12 14.17 -0.73
CA ARG A 82 9.35 15.35 -0.26
C ARG A 82 9.77 16.64 -0.94
N ASP A 83 11.00 16.72 -1.41
CA ASP A 83 11.60 17.95 -2.00
C ASP A 83 11.53 17.98 -3.53
N PHE A 84 10.71 17.10 -4.12
CA PHE A 84 10.64 16.97 -5.58
C PHE A 84 10.01 18.21 -6.25
N PRO A 85 10.72 18.87 -7.21
CA PRO A 85 10.30 20.16 -7.78
C PRO A 85 9.34 19.99 -8.97
N ALA A 86 8.23 19.29 -8.78
CA ALA A 86 7.19 19.14 -9.79
C ALA A 86 5.84 19.62 -9.26
N SER A 87 4.93 19.98 -10.14
CA SER A 87 3.56 20.33 -9.78
C SER A 87 2.78 19.07 -9.34
N VAL A 88 1.76 19.27 -8.51
CA VAL A 88 0.82 18.22 -8.11
C VAL A 88 0.31 17.46 -9.34
N ARG A 89 -0.09 18.18 -10.39
CA ARG A 89 -0.64 17.59 -11.60
C ARG A 89 0.36 16.70 -12.33
N GLU A 90 1.62 17.12 -12.44
CA GLU A 90 2.68 16.33 -13.08
C GLU A 90 2.94 15.03 -12.31
N ILE A 91 3.00 15.08 -10.97
CA ILE A 91 3.19 13.90 -10.14
C ILE A 91 2.02 12.94 -10.29
N VAL A 92 0.77 13.41 -10.20
CA VAL A 92 -0.40 12.54 -10.34
C VAL A 92 -0.46 11.92 -11.73
N LEU A 93 -0.24 12.72 -12.78
CA LEU A 93 -0.24 12.26 -14.16
C LEU A 93 0.85 11.20 -14.43
N SER A 94 1.99 11.27 -13.75
CA SER A 94 3.05 10.26 -13.85
C SER A 94 2.57 8.85 -13.47
N GLY A 95 1.52 8.72 -12.65
CA GLY A 95 0.89 7.45 -12.34
C GLY A 95 0.27 6.73 -13.54
N CYS A 96 -0.03 7.46 -14.62
CA CYS A 96 -0.53 6.89 -15.87
C CYS A 96 0.58 6.31 -16.77
N GLN A 97 1.86 6.45 -16.41
CA GLN A 97 2.99 6.06 -17.27
C GLN A 97 2.93 4.60 -17.72
N GLY A 98 2.54 3.68 -16.84
CA GLY A 98 2.36 2.26 -17.19
C GLY A 98 1.28 1.98 -18.25
N ARG A 99 0.38 2.95 -18.51
CA ARG A 99 -0.69 2.87 -19.52
C ARG A 99 -0.26 3.43 -20.88
N CYS A 100 0.81 4.22 -20.92
CA CYS A 100 1.27 4.87 -22.16
C CYS A 100 1.86 3.90 -23.18
N GLY A 101 2.39 2.74 -22.74
CA GLY A 101 3.14 1.85 -23.60
C GLY A 101 4.34 2.58 -24.22
N LEU A 102 4.45 2.58 -25.56
CA LEU A 102 5.52 3.26 -26.29
C LEU A 102 5.18 4.74 -26.65
N ARG A 103 4.04 5.26 -26.22
CA ARG A 103 3.65 6.64 -26.54
C ARG A 103 4.43 7.64 -25.68
N PRO A 104 5.02 8.70 -26.29
CA PRO A 104 5.79 9.70 -25.54
C PRO A 104 4.92 10.70 -24.77
N PHE A 105 3.60 10.78 -25.08
CA PHE A 105 2.69 11.75 -24.47
C PHE A 105 1.44 11.08 -23.91
N TYR A 106 0.91 11.65 -22.80
CA TYR A 106 -0.35 11.26 -22.21
C TYR A 106 -1.53 11.69 -23.10
N ASN A 107 -2.47 10.78 -23.31
CA ASN A 107 -3.69 11.04 -24.06
C ASN A 107 -4.75 11.77 -23.22
N ARG A 108 -5.88 12.11 -23.85
CA ARG A 108 -7.00 12.83 -23.20
C ARG A 108 -7.61 12.03 -22.03
N ALA A 109 -7.71 10.70 -22.16
CA ALA A 109 -8.30 9.84 -21.13
C ALA A 109 -7.40 9.78 -19.87
N GLU A 110 -6.08 9.68 -20.05
CA GLU A 110 -5.10 9.68 -18.95
C GLU A 110 -5.09 11.00 -18.22
N LYS A 111 -5.13 12.13 -18.94
CA LYS A 111 -5.24 13.47 -18.35
C LYS A 111 -6.54 13.62 -17.56
N ALA A 112 -7.67 13.20 -18.11
CA ALA A 112 -8.94 13.23 -17.42
C ALA A 112 -8.99 12.29 -16.18
N LEU A 113 -8.29 11.14 -16.23
CA LEU A 113 -8.15 10.26 -15.07
C LEU A 113 -7.34 10.93 -13.96
N ALA A 114 -6.24 11.59 -14.29
CA ALA A 114 -5.43 12.33 -13.34
C ALA A 114 -6.24 13.48 -12.70
N ASP A 115 -6.97 14.26 -13.51
CA ASP A 115 -7.78 15.38 -13.03
C ASP A 115 -8.89 14.89 -12.07
N ARG A 116 -9.58 13.77 -12.38
CA ARG A 116 -10.57 13.14 -11.47
C ARG A 116 -9.95 12.66 -10.15
N ASN A 117 -8.77 12.04 -10.20
CA ASN A 117 -8.11 11.59 -8.98
C ASN A 117 -7.61 12.75 -8.12
N ILE A 118 -7.18 13.86 -8.72
CA ILE A 118 -6.85 15.11 -8.02
C ILE A 118 -8.08 15.66 -7.30
N GLU A 119 -9.22 15.75 -7.98
CA GLU A 119 -10.48 16.20 -7.41
C GLU A 119 -10.93 15.28 -6.27
N ARG A 120 -10.89 13.95 -6.46
CA ARG A 120 -11.24 12.95 -5.46
C ARG A 120 -10.40 13.07 -4.18
N MET A 121 -9.14 13.46 -4.30
CA MET A 121 -8.24 13.68 -3.18
C MET A 121 -8.36 15.07 -2.53
N GLY A 122 -9.26 15.94 -3.03
CA GLY A 122 -9.44 17.31 -2.54
C GLY A 122 -8.25 18.22 -2.84
N LEU A 123 -7.61 18.03 -4.00
CA LEU A 123 -6.38 18.75 -4.39
C LEU A 123 -6.60 19.71 -5.58
N SER A 124 -7.85 19.98 -5.97
CA SER A 124 -8.18 20.77 -7.17
C SER A 124 -7.52 22.13 -7.19
N ASP A 125 -7.52 22.85 -6.06
CA ASP A 125 -6.94 24.18 -5.95
C ASP A 125 -5.40 24.18 -5.89
N LEU A 126 -4.82 23.00 -5.70
CA LEU A 126 -3.38 22.79 -5.53
C LEU A 126 -2.69 22.23 -6.79
N GLN A 127 -3.43 22.00 -7.88
CA GLN A 127 -2.92 21.30 -9.08
C GLN A 127 -1.62 21.88 -9.66
N LYS A 128 -1.49 23.21 -9.62
CA LYS A 128 -0.33 23.94 -10.16
C LYS A 128 0.74 24.19 -9.12
N ARG A 129 0.47 23.89 -7.84
CA ARG A 129 1.42 24.13 -6.75
C ARG A 129 2.56 23.12 -6.81
N CYS A 130 3.75 23.55 -6.43
CA CYS A 130 4.90 22.68 -6.33
C CYS A 130 4.68 21.68 -5.16
N TYR A 131 5.00 20.41 -5.38
CA TYR A 131 4.79 19.33 -4.42
C TYR A 131 5.53 19.57 -3.09
N ARG A 132 6.76 20.06 -3.14
CA ARG A 132 7.55 20.36 -1.94
C ARG A 132 6.92 21.44 -1.03
N ASP A 133 6.05 22.30 -1.59
CA ASP A 133 5.40 23.39 -0.84
C ASP A 133 4.10 22.94 -0.16
N LEU A 134 3.77 21.64 -0.24
CA LEU A 134 2.59 21.03 0.35
C LEU A 134 2.86 20.54 1.78
N SER A 135 1.81 20.50 2.62
CA SER A 135 1.86 19.80 3.89
C SER A 135 2.07 18.29 3.69
N GLY A 136 2.58 17.58 4.72
CA GLY A 136 2.78 16.14 4.65
C GLY A 136 1.52 15.36 4.26
N GLY A 137 0.37 15.72 4.82
CA GLY A 137 -0.92 15.10 4.46
C GLY A 137 -1.34 15.39 3.02
N GLN A 138 -1.11 16.60 2.52
CA GLN A 138 -1.36 16.94 1.12
C GLN A 138 -0.43 16.15 0.19
N GLN A 139 0.84 16.00 0.54
CA GLN A 139 1.80 15.19 -0.20
C GLN A 139 1.37 13.72 -0.27
N GLN A 140 0.89 13.14 0.84
CA GLN A 140 0.38 11.76 0.86
C GLN A 140 -0.87 11.61 -0.03
N ARG A 141 -1.79 12.57 -0.02
CA ARG A 141 -2.96 12.57 -0.92
C ARG A 141 -2.55 12.66 -2.40
N VAL A 142 -1.49 13.41 -2.73
CA VAL A 142 -0.93 13.46 -4.10
C VAL A 142 -0.38 12.10 -4.52
N LEU A 143 0.38 11.42 -3.65
CA LEU A 143 0.91 10.08 -3.94
C LEU A 143 -0.20 9.02 -4.06
N LEU A 144 -1.25 9.13 -3.25
CA LEU A 144 -2.43 8.26 -3.37
C LEU A 144 -3.18 8.51 -4.69
N ALA A 145 -3.37 9.78 -5.10
CA ALA A 145 -3.93 10.12 -6.40
C ALA A 145 -3.11 9.57 -7.56
N ARG A 146 -1.78 9.64 -7.45
CA ARG A 146 -0.84 9.04 -8.40
C ARG A 146 -1.01 7.51 -8.49
N ALA A 147 -1.09 6.82 -7.34
CA ALA A 147 -1.29 5.37 -7.30
C ALA A 147 -2.62 4.96 -7.94
N LEU A 148 -3.70 5.74 -7.73
CA LEU A 148 -5.00 5.53 -8.36
C LEU A 148 -5.00 5.75 -9.88
N CYS A 149 -4.05 6.51 -10.42
CA CYS A 149 -3.85 6.61 -11.86
C CYS A 149 -3.28 5.34 -12.48
N ALA A 150 -2.48 4.57 -11.73
CA ALA A 150 -1.96 3.27 -12.19
C ALA A 150 -3.06 2.20 -12.17
N THR A 151 -3.96 2.20 -11.16
CA THR A 151 -4.94 1.15 -10.96
C THR A 151 -6.28 1.67 -10.40
N GLN A 152 -7.30 0.81 -10.55
CA GLN A 152 -8.56 0.88 -9.79
C GLN A 152 -8.88 -0.46 -9.13
N LYS A 153 -7.97 -1.46 -9.24
CA LYS A 153 -8.18 -2.83 -8.77
C LYS A 153 -7.51 -3.10 -7.44
N LEU A 154 -6.18 -2.89 -7.36
CA LEU A 154 -5.38 -3.21 -6.18
C LEU A 154 -4.37 -2.11 -5.86
N LEU A 155 -4.44 -1.58 -4.64
CA LEU A 155 -3.49 -0.62 -4.08
C LEU A 155 -2.59 -1.29 -3.06
N LEU A 156 -1.28 -1.09 -3.21
CA LEU A 156 -0.28 -1.40 -2.20
C LEU A 156 0.14 -0.09 -1.52
N LEU A 157 -0.02 -0.01 -0.20
CA LEU A 157 0.26 1.18 0.59
C LEU A 157 1.32 0.85 1.65
N ASP A 158 2.49 1.46 1.53
CA ASP A 158 3.60 1.26 2.47
C ASP A 158 3.65 2.42 3.47
N GLU A 159 3.11 2.19 4.67
CA GLU A 159 3.02 3.16 5.77
C GLU A 159 2.42 4.52 5.36
N PRO A 160 1.20 4.54 4.79
CA PRO A 160 0.63 5.74 4.17
C PRO A 160 0.38 6.90 5.14
N VAL A 161 0.43 6.65 6.43
CA VAL A 161 0.16 7.66 7.49
C VAL A 161 1.38 7.99 8.35
N SER A 162 2.54 7.44 8.01
CA SER A 162 3.78 7.65 8.78
C SER A 162 4.17 9.13 8.82
N GLY A 163 4.39 9.66 10.04
CA GLY A 163 4.81 11.05 10.26
C GLY A 163 3.72 12.10 10.02
N LEU A 164 2.44 11.71 9.96
CA LEU A 164 1.30 12.61 9.92
C LEU A 164 0.77 12.86 11.35
N ASP A 165 0.15 14.03 11.54
CA ASP A 165 -0.57 14.31 12.77
C ASP A 165 -1.84 13.43 12.91
N PRO A 166 -2.39 13.27 14.14
CA PRO A 166 -3.51 12.36 14.36
C PRO A 166 -4.78 12.69 13.57
N VAL A 167 -5.06 13.97 13.31
CA VAL A 167 -6.26 14.40 12.58
C VAL A 167 -6.13 13.99 11.10
N VAL A 168 -4.99 14.32 10.48
CA VAL A 168 -4.69 13.97 9.09
C VAL A 168 -4.58 12.45 8.93
N THR A 169 -4.03 11.74 9.90
CA THR A 169 -4.00 10.27 9.95
C THR A 169 -5.41 9.68 9.87
N ALA A 170 -6.34 10.17 10.71
CA ALA A 170 -7.73 9.69 10.70
C ALA A 170 -8.44 10.00 9.38
N GLU A 171 -8.17 11.15 8.76
CA GLU A 171 -8.70 11.50 7.44
C GLU A 171 -8.16 10.57 6.34
N MET A 172 -6.87 10.25 6.38
CA MET A 172 -6.25 9.34 5.41
C MET A 172 -6.83 7.93 5.51
N TYR A 173 -7.02 7.39 6.72
CA TYR A 173 -7.67 6.09 6.91
C TYR A 173 -9.10 6.07 6.38
N ARG A 174 -9.90 7.13 6.64
CA ARG A 174 -11.27 7.24 6.09
C ARG A 174 -11.27 7.28 4.57
N LEU A 175 -10.30 7.97 3.97
CA LEU A 175 -10.14 8.02 2.53
C LEU A 175 -9.81 6.65 1.95
N ILE A 176 -8.83 5.93 2.53
CA ILE A 176 -8.47 4.55 2.12
C ILE A 176 -9.66 3.60 2.29
N GLU A 177 -10.41 3.72 3.39
CA GLU A 177 -11.62 2.93 3.63
C GLU A 177 -12.70 3.20 2.57
N SER A 178 -12.90 4.46 2.14
CA SER A 178 -13.86 4.77 1.08
C SER A 178 -13.46 4.13 -0.25
N LEU A 179 -12.15 4.13 -0.59
CA LEU A 179 -11.64 3.46 -1.78
C LEU A 179 -11.94 1.95 -1.74
N ASN A 180 -11.74 1.32 -0.57
CA ASN A 180 -12.04 -0.10 -0.40
C ASN A 180 -13.53 -0.40 -0.53
N ARG A 181 -14.41 0.40 0.09
CA ARG A 181 -15.87 0.26 -0.02
C ARG A 181 -16.38 0.42 -1.46
N GLU A 182 -15.67 1.15 -2.30
CA GLU A 182 -15.94 1.31 -3.73
C GLU A 182 -15.39 0.14 -4.57
N GLY A 183 -14.83 -0.89 -3.93
CA GLY A 183 -14.36 -2.13 -4.56
C GLY A 183 -12.86 -2.19 -4.85
N THR A 184 -12.07 -1.17 -4.48
CA THR A 184 -10.61 -1.26 -4.60
C THR A 184 -10.05 -2.20 -3.54
N THR A 185 -9.27 -3.20 -3.93
CA THR A 185 -8.54 -4.07 -3.01
C THR A 185 -7.37 -3.32 -2.41
N ILE A 186 -7.20 -3.40 -1.10
CA ILE A 186 -6.14 -2.71 -0.36
C ILE A 186 -5.20 -3.72 0.28
N VAL A 187 -3.91 -3.54 0.07
CA VAL A 187 -2.85 -4.20 0.86
C VAL A 187 -2.01 -3.11 1.47
N MET A 188 -2.04 -2.98 2.79
CA MET A 188 -1.39 -1.90 3.51
C MET A 188 -0.42 -2.42 4.56
N ILE A 189 0.80 -1.89 4.57
CA ILE A 189 1.70 -2.03 5.72
C ILE A 189 1.35 -0.93 6.73
N SER A 190 1.20 -1.33 8.00
CA SER A 190 1.00 -0.40 9.10
C SER A 190 1.74 -0.85 10.35
N HIS A 191 2.26 0.11 11.11
CA HIS A 191 2.76 -0.10 12.47
C HIS A 191 1.66 0.07 13.52
N ASP A 192 0.53 0.67 13.13
CA ASP A 192 -0.63 0.88 13.98
C ASP A 192 -1.55 -0.35 13.92
N ILE A 193 -1.43 -1.23 14.92
CA ILE A 193 -2.23 -2.46 15.01
C ILE A 193 -3.70 -2.13 15.31
N ASP A 194 -4.00 -1.08 16.06
CA ASP A 194 -5.37 -0.67 16.34
C ASP A 194 -6.09 -0.23 15.07
N ALA A 195 -5.41 0.57 14.24
CA ALA A 195 -5.93 0.93 12.93
C ALA A 195 -6.06 -0.30 12.02
N ALA A 196 -5.08 -1.21 12.01
CA ALA A 196 -5.14 -2.45 11.26
C ALA A 196 -6.40 -3.25 11.60
N VAL A 197 -6.63 -3.46 12.90
CA VAL A 197 -7.80 -4.23 13.39
C VAL A 197 -9.12 -3.48 13.14
N ARG A 198 -9.11 -2.15 13.13
CA ARG A 198 -10.31 -1.34 12.88
C ARG A 198 -10.78 -1.41 11.42
N TYR A 199 -9.87 -1.22 10.48
CA TYR A 199 -10.21 -1.00 9.07
C TYR A 199 -10.08 -2.26 8.20
N ALA A 200 -9.13 -3.15 8.50
CA ALA A 200 -8.88 -4.34 7.69
C ALA A 200 -10.02 -5.37 7.74
N SER A 201 -10.18 -6.15 6.66
CA SER A 201 -10.92 -7.41 6.64
C SER A 201 -10.03 -8.57 7.11
N HIS A 202 -8.78 -8.57 6.67
CA HIS A 202 -7.76 -9.58 6.98
C HIS A 202 -6.48 -8.95 7.51
N VAL A 203 -5.77 -9.70 8.34
CA VAL A 203 -4.46 -9.30 8.90
C VAL A 203 -3.42 -10.37 8.58
N LEU A 204 -2.27 -9.92 8.09
CA LEU A 204 -1.05 -10.71 8.00
C LEU A 204 -0.05 -10.15 9.02
N HIS A 205 0.17 -10.90 10.09
CA HIS A 205 1.20 -10.56 11.08
C HIS A 205 2.50 -11.28 10.75
N ILE A 206 3.57 -10.50 10.57
CA ILE A 206 4.91 -11.01 10.29
C ILE A 206 5.80 -10.75 11.51
N GLY A 207 6.23 -11.83 12.17
CA GLY A 207 7.08 -11.78 13.36
C GLY A 207 7.68 -13.15 13.63
N LYS A 208 8.06 -13.44 14.89
CA LYS A 208 8.56 -14.78 15.32
C LYS A 208 7.57 -15.90 14.94
N THR A 209 6.30 -15.59 14.91
CA THR A 209 5.23 -16.45 14.39
C THR A 209 4.45 -15.68 13.34
N VAL A 210 4.26 -16.30 12.18
CA VAL A 210 3.43 -15.72 11.12
C VAL A 210 1.97 -16.07 11.39
N PHE A 211 1.08 -15.09 11.22
CA PHE A 211 -0.37 -15.32 11.26
C PHE A 211 -1.01 -14.66 10.05
N PHE A 212 -1.90 -15.39 9.40
CA PHE A 212 -2.80 -14.85 8.36
C PHE A 212 -4.23 -15.26 8.64
N GLY A 213 -5.17 -14.33 8.58
CA GLY A 213 -6.59 -14.62 8.79
C GLY A 213 -7.45 -13.37 8.92
N THR A 214 -8.73 -13.56 9.22
CA THR A 214 -9.65 -12.45 9.45
C THR A 214 -9.26 -11.63 10.67
N LYS A 215 -9.66 -10.35 10.73
CA LYS A 215 -9.43 -9.51 11.91
C LYS A 215 -10.02 -10.08 13.19
N ALA A 216 -11.13 -10.81 13.10
CA ALA A 216 -11.75 -11.47 14.26
C ALA A 216 -10.86 -12.59 14.81
N ALA A 217 -10.31 -13.43 13.92
CA ALA A 217 -9.36 -14.49 14.29
C ALA A 217 -8.04 -13.90 14.82
N TYR A 218 -7.57 -12.78 14.22
CA TYR A 218 -6.35 -12.11 14.66
C TYR A 218 -6.45 -11.61 16.10
N ARG A 219 -7.57 -11.00 16.50
CA ARG A 219 -7.82 -10.55 17.89
C ARG A 219 -7.72 -11.68 18.93
N GLN A 220 -7.95 -12.92 18.54
CA GLN A 220 -7.85 -14.10 19.40
C GLN A 220 -6.47 -14.79 19.33
N SER A 221 -5.60 -14.32 18.44
CA SER A 221 -4.31 -14.96 18.17
C SER A 221 -3.25 -14.63 19.24
N ALA A 222 -2.26 -15.51 19.36
CA ALA A 222 -1.10 -15.27 20.24
C ALA A 222 -0.26 -14.03 19.83
N PRO A 223 -0.01 -13.73 18.54
CA PRO A 223 0.67 -12.52 18.14
C PRO A 223 -0.03 -11.24 18.61
N TYR A 224 -1.37 -11.18 18.52
CA TYR A 224 -2.15 -10.02 18.98
C TYR A 224 -2.01 -9.83 20.50
N ARG A 225 -2.20 -10.88 21.30
CA ARG A 225 -2.08 -10.83 22.76
C ARG A 225 -0.70 -10.37 23.20
N ARG A 226 0.38 -10.92 22.62
CA ARG A 226 1.76 -10.53 22.95
C ARG A 226 2.05 -9.07 22.69
N PHE A 227 1.44 -8.46 21.68
CA PHE A 227 1.65 -7.06 21.35
C PHE A 227 1.04 -6.15 22.44
N PHE A 228 -0.12 -6.49 22.98
CA PHE A 228 -0.80 -5.71 24.02
C PHE A 228 -0.34 -6.08 25.45
N GLU A 229 0.02 -7.34 25.71
CA GLU A 229 0.54 -7.79 27.01
C GLU A 229 2.03 -7.45 27.21
N GLY A 230 2.81 -7.27 26.14
CA GLY A 230 4.22 -6.88 26.19
C GLY A 230 4.48 -5.37 26.30
N GLY A 231 3.45 -4.54 26.20
CA GLY A 231 3.53 -3.08 26.34
C GLY A 231 3.65 -2.58 27.79
N ASP A 232 3.43 -3.44 28.79
CA ASP A 232 3.53 -3.10 30.22
C ASP A 232 4.89 -3.49 30.88
N ALA A 233 5.86 -3.91 30.06
CA ALA A 233 7.19 -4.34 30.57
C ALA A 233 8.34 -3.61 29.82
N ALA A 234 8.39 -2.28 29.91
CA ALA A 234 9.60 -1.49 29.60
C ALA A 234 9.55 -0.15 30.35
#